data_67620eb9a01c6a9fd28fff28c32b467b
#
_entry.id   67620eb9a01c6a9fd28fff28c32b467b
#
_cell.length_a   1.000
_cell.length_b   1.000
_cell.length_c   1.000
_cell.angle_alpha   90.00
_cell.angle_beta   90.00
_cell.angle_gamma   90.00
#
_symmetry.space_group_name_H-M   'P 1'
#
loop_
_entity.id
_entity.type
_entity.pdbx_description
1 polymer ?
#
loop_
_entity_poly.entity_id
_entity_poly.type
_entity_poly.pdbx_seq_one_letter_code
_entity_poly.pdbx_strand_id
1 'polypeptide(L)'
;MNNSLQTYNPNDIAEENGNFLGLPFNYESAKLIIFSVPWEVTVSYHQGTAQGPQRIADASLQIDLFDFDHPQGWQQGIFLERHTAKMLEKNEYYRSQAATIIKSLAQGLKISDSQNLKDTLVTVNHSCQQINEWLFKECQKALNLGKKVAVIGGDHSVPLGYFQALATQYDDWGILHIDAHADLRNAYEGFEFSHASIMFNAMKIPQISKLVQVGLRDICDDEIEMINQSNQRIIAYYDPVIKQQLYSGKNWLDLCREIISHLPEKVYISFDVDGLDPKLCPHTGTPVPGGLELEQVYCLFREVVNTGREIIGFDVCEVGNAEWDGNVGARIVYKLANFLDLSQIKVKN
;
A
#
# COMPACT_ATOMS: atom_id res chain seq x y z
N MET A 1 -27.49 -9.93 14.35
CA MET A 1 -26.54 -10.84 13.71
C MET A 1 -27.14 -11.25 12.37
N ASN A 2 -26.40 -11.07 11.28
CA ASN A 2 -26.93 -11.33 9.93
C ASN A 2 -27.20 -12.83 9.76
N ASN A 3 -28.39 -13.23 9.27
CA ASN A 3 -28.76 -14.65 9.04
C ASN A 3 -27.74 -15.36 8.10
N SER A 4 -27.05 -14.64 7.25
CA SER A 4 -26.05 -15.18 6.32
C SER A 4 -24.80 -15.77 6.99
N LEU A 5 -24.42 -15.29 8.17
CA LEU A 5 -23.27 -15.83 8.93
C LEU A 5 -23.59 -17.18 9.61
N GLN A 6 -24.86 -17.45 9.93
CA GLN A 6 -25.26 -18.71 10.57
C GLN A 6 -25.22 -19.91 9.61
N THR A 7 -25.24 -19.67 8.30
CA THR A 7 -25.19 -20.69 7.25
C THR A 7 -23.87 -20.75 6.50
N TYR A 8 -22.93 -19.79 6.73
CA TYR A 8 -21.65 -19.73 6.04
C TYR A 8 -20.69 -20.79 6.58
N ASN A 9 -20.22 -21.65 5.69
CA ASN A 9 -19.20 -22.64 6.01
C ASN A 9 -17.83 -22.21 5.45
N PRO A 10 -16.85 -21.88 6.29
CA PRO A 10 -15.54 -21.41 5.82
C PRO A 10 -14.69 -22.48 5.11
N ASN A 11 -15.15 -23.72 5.07
CA ASN A 11 -14.48 -24.83 4.38
C ASN A 11 -15.05 -25.13 2.99
N ASP A 12 -16.12 -24.42 2.60
CA ASP A 12 -16.72 -24.56 1.28
C ASP A 12 -15.94 -23.75 0.24
N ILE A 13 -16.23 -23.99 -1.04
CA ILE A 13 -15.67 -23.19 -2.15
C ILE A 13 -16.15 -21.74 -1.99
N ALA A 14 -15.22 -20.78 -2.15
CA ALA A 14 -15.55 -19.37 -2.07
C ALA A 14 -16.59 -18.98 -3.14
N GLU A 15 -17.56 -18.18 -2.74
CA GLU A 15 -18.60 -17.67 -3.66
C GLU A 15 -18.08 -16.54 -4.53
N GLU A 16 -18.34 -16.58 -5.82
CA GLU A 16 -18.07 -15.47 -6.76
C GLU A 16 -19.13 -14.35 -6.58
N ASN A 17 -19.26 -13.83 -5.37
CA ASN A 17 -20.24 -12.80 -5.02
C ASN A 17 -19.70 -11.37 -5.19
N GLY A 18 -18.48 -11.23 -5.73
CA GLY A 18 -17.83 -9.95 -5.97
C GLY A 18 -17.09 -9.39 -4.75
N ASN A 19 -17.14 -10.06 -3.60
CA ASN A 19 -16.42 -9.63 -2.41
C ASN A 19 -15.04 -10.29 -2.29
N PHE A 20 -14.16 -9.72 -1.50
CA PHE A 20 -12.86 -10.30 -1.16
C PHE A 20 -13.06 -11.63 -0.41
N LEU A 21 -12.32 -12.68 -0.80
CA LEU A 21 -12.43 -14.04 -0.27
C LEU A 21 -13.83 -14.68 -0.45
N GLY A 22 -14.72 -14.10 -1.25
CA GLY A 22 -16.11 -14.56 -1.36
C GLY A 22 -16.92 -14.47 -0.05
N LEU A 23 -16.49 -13.65 0.91
CA LEU A 23 -17.13 -13.55 2.21
C LEU A 23 -18.54 -12.96 2.15
N PRO A 24 -19.49 -13.41 3.00
CA PRO A 24 -20.89 -13.01 2.98
C PRO A 24 -21.13 -11.69 3.74
N PHE A 25 -20.25 -10.72 3.59
CA PHE A 25 -20.36 -9.41 4.23
C PHE A 25 -20.64 -8.32 3.20
N ASN A 26 -21.35 -7.29 3.62
CA ASN A 26 -21.56 -6.06 2.88
C ASN A 26 -20.95 -4.87 3.63
N TYR A 27 -21.04 -3.66 3.06
CA TYR A 27 -20.47 -2.45 3.64
C TYR A 27 -20.94 -2.18 5.06
N GLU A 28 -22.23 -2.43 5.37
CA GLU A 28 -22.82 -2.19 6.70
C GLU A 28 -22.34 -3.20 7.73
N SER A 29 -22.24 -4.47 7.37
CA SER A 29 -21.94 -5.58 8.29
C SER A 29 -20.44 -5.82 8.48
N ALA A 30 -19.59 -5.44 7.53
CA ALA A 30 -18.13 -5.57 7.63
C ALA A 30 -17.52 -4.59 8.62
N LYS A 31 -16.47 -4.98 9.33
CA LYS A 31 -15.64 -4.06 10.12
C LYS A 31 -14.52 -3.44 9.28
N LEU A 32 -13.97 -4.18 8.32
CA LEU A 32 -12.94 -3.72 7.41
C LEU A 32 -13.53 -3.46 6.03
N ILE A 33 -13.34 -2.24 5.53
CA ILE A 33 -13.67 -1.85 4.16
C ILE A 33 -12.36 -1.73 3.39
N ILE A 34 -12.25 -2.46 2.28
CA ILE A 34 -11.13 -2.38 1.35
C ILE A 34 -11.56 -1.55 0.14
N PHE A 35 -10.94 -0.41 -0.10
CA PHE A 35 -11.17 0.38 -1.32
C PHE A 35 -10.23 -0.07 -2.42
N SER A 36 -10.81 -0.35 -3.59
CA SER A 36 -10.08 -0.72 -4.81
C SER A 36 -9.84 0.53 -5.66
N VAL A 37 -8.57 0.87 -5.93
CA VAL A 37 -8.18 2.10 -6.64
C VAL A 37 -7.25 1.79 -7.82
N PRO A 38 -7.80 1.51 -9.02
CA PRO A 38 -7.03 1.12 -10.20
C PRO A 38 -6.43 2.36 -10.89
N TRP A 39 -5.37 2.92 -10.32
CA TRP A 39 -4.72 4.15 -10.77
C TRP A 39 -3.22 3.94 -10.95
N GLU A 40 -2.70 4.18 -12.17
CA GLU A 40 -1.27 4.06 -12.51
C GLU A 40 -0.83 5.16 -13.49
N VAL A 41 -1.39 6.35 -13.34
CA VAL A 41 -1.26 7.43 -14.35
C VAL A 41 0.19 7.86 -14.55
N THR A 42 1.01 7.87 -13.50
CA THR A 42 2.37 8.40 -13.53
C THR A 42 3.46 7.32 -13.58
N VAL A 43 3.10 6.07 -13.76
CA VAL A 43 4.06 4.95 -13.87
C VAL A 43 5.07 5.22 -15.00
N SER A 44 6.36 5.09 -14.67
CA SER A 44 7.47 5.45 -15.54
C SER A 44 8.05 4.27 -16.34
N TYR A 45 7.87 3.02 -15.88
CA TYR A 45 8.47 1.84 -16.50
C TYR A 45 7.43 0.80 -16.91
N HIS A 46 7.17 -0.25 -16.12
CA HIS A 46 6.16 -1.24 -16.48
C HIS A 46 4.75 -0.75 -16.15
N GLN A 47 3.79 -1.06 -17.02
CA GLN A 47 2.36 -0.80 -16.82
C GLN A 47 1.65 -2.09 -16.40
N GLY A 48 0.47 -1.95 -15.79
CA GLY A 48 -0.40 -3.07 -15.45
C GLY A 48 -0.83 -3.08 -13.99
N THR A 49 -0.28 -2.22 -13.15
CA THR A 49 -0.64 -2.15 -11.73
C THR A 49 -2.06 -1.65 -11.49
N ALA A 50 -2.64 -0.87 -12.43
CA ALA A 50 -4.07 -0.54 -12.38
C ALA A 50 -4.98 -1.77 -12.45
N GLN A 51 -4.50 -2.90 -12.94
CA GLN A 51 -5.22 -4.18 -12.93
C GLN A 51 -5.00 -4.96 -11.62
N GLY A 52 -4.02 -4.58 -10.82
CA GLY A 52 -3.66 -5.23 -9.55
C GLY A 52 -4.86 -5.45 -8.62
N PRO A 53 -5.70 -4.44 -8.36
CA PRO A 53 -6.89 -4.63 -7.52
C PRO A 53 -7.84 -5.73 -8.00
N GLN A 54 -8.03 -5.86 -9.31
CA GLN A 54 -8.86 -6.93 -9.86
C GLN A 54 -8.17 -8.29 -9.72
N ARG A 55 -6.84 -8.37 -9.97
CA ARG A 55 -6.06 -9.61 -9.80
C ARG A 55 -6.06 -10.10 -8.36
N ILE A 56 -5.94 -9.19 -7.40
CA ILE A 56 -6.07 -9.48 -5.96
C ILE A 56 -7.46 -10.04 -5.65
N ALA A 57 -8.52 -9.40 -6.14
CA ALA A 57 -9.89 -9.84 -5.91
C ALA A 57 -10.14 -11.25 -6.47
N ASP A 58 -9.72 -11.51 -7.72
CA ASP A 58 -9.89 -12.81 -8.37
C ASP A 58 -9.10 -13.92 -7.63
N ALA A 59 -7.84 -13.65 -7.29
CA ALA A 59 -6.98 -14.60 -6.60
C ALA A 59 -7.44 -14.86 -5.15
N SER A 60 -8.13 -13.92 -4.52
CA SER A 60 -8.61 -14.07 -3.15
C SER A 60 -9.55 -15.24 -2.97
N LEU A 61 -10.29 -15.63 -4.02
CA LEU A 61 -11.21 -16.76 -4.00
C LEU A 61 -10.52 -18.14 -3.86
N GLN A 62 -9.19 -18.19 -4.00
CA GLN A 62 -8.39 -19.41 -3.85
C GLN A 62 -7.70 -19.51 -2.47
N ILE A 63 -8.02 -18.61 -1.53
CA ILE A 63 -7.37 -18.56 -0.22
C ILE A 63 -8.22 -19.29 0.81
N ASP A 64 -7.63 -20.28 1.49
CA ASP A 64 -8.22 -20.87 2.68
C ASP A 64 -8.27 -19.85 3.84
N LEU A 65 -9.39 -19.81 4.55
CA LEU A 65 -9.65 -18.78 5.56
C LEU A 65 -8.92 -19.00 6.88
N PHE A 66 -8.31 -20.18 7.10
CA PHE A 66 -7.53 -20.45 8.30
C PHE A 66 -6.18 -19.71 8.24
N ASP A 67 -5.95 -18.85 9.22
CA ASP A 67 -4.67 -18.16 9.41
C ASP A 67 -4.02 -18.59 10.73
N PHE A 68 -2.73 -18.92 10.72
CA PHE A 68 -2.01 -19.41 11.90
C PHE A 68 -1.89 -18.39 13.04
N ASP A 69 -1.86 -17.09 12.71
CA ASP A 69 -1.80 -16.02 13.72
C ASP A 69 -3.19 -15.63 14.23
N HIS A 70 -4.22 -15.74 13.35
CA HIS A 70 -5.61 -15.37 13.68
C HIS A 70 -6.62 -16.31 13.02
N PRO A 71 -6.82 -17.54 13.55
CA PRO A 71 -7.64 -18.59 12.90
C PRO A 71 -9.06 -18.20 12.53
N GLN A 72 -9.64 -17.21 13.19
CA GLN A 72 -10.99 -16.72 12.97
C GLN A 72 -11.03 -15.26 12.47
N GLY A 73 -9.92 -14.74 11.97
CA GLY A 73 -9.80 -13.33 11.57
C GLY A 73 -10.79 -12.91 10.47
N TRP A 74 -11.21 -13.84 9.60
CA TRP A 74 -12.25 -13.58 8.59
C TRP A 74 -13.61 -13.17 9.20
N GLN A 75 -13.92 -13.57 10.45
CA GLN A 75 -15.19 -13.25 11.13
C GLN A 75 -15.31 -11.78 11.52
N GLN A 76 -14.24 -10.99 11.47
CA GLN A 76 -14.32 -9.53 11.61
C GLN A 76 -15.24 -8.92 10.55
N GLY A 77 -15.40 -9.60 9.41
CA GLY A 77 -16.11 -9.10 8.24
C GLY A 77 -15.23 -8.16 7.41
N ILE A 78 -14.98 -8.59 6.17
CA ILE A 78 -14.20 -7.83 5.18
C ILE A 78 -15.12 -7.59 3.99
N PHE A 79 -15.17 -6.35 3.52
CA PHE A 79 -15.93 -5.95 2.34
C PHE A 79 -15.02 -5.20 1.35
N LEU A 80 -15.05 -5.64 0.10
CA LEU A 80 -14.34 -4.99 -1.00
C LEU A 80 -15.27 -3.99 -1.71
N GLU A 81 -15.00 -2.71 -1.52
CA GLU A 81 -15.62 -1.66 -2.32
C GLU A 81 -14.90 -1.56 -3.66
N ARG A 82 -15.55 -2.09 -4.69
CA ARG A 82 -14.97 -2.18 -6.03
C ARG A 82 -14.94 -0.81 -6.71
N HIS A 83 -13.90 -0.57 -7.49
CA HIS A 83 -13.82 0.59 -8.36
C HIS A 83 -14.87 0.55 -9.48
N THR A 84 -15.21 1.72 -9.99
CA THR A 84 -16.13 1.85 -11.13
C THR A 84 -15.40 1.76 -12.47
N ALA A 85 -16.08 1.30 -13.53
CA ALA A 85 -15.55 1.32 -14.89
C ALA A 85 -15.08 2.72 -15.31
N LYS A 86 -15.78 3.77 -14.87
CA LYS A 86 -15.40 5.17 -15.12
C LYS A 86 -14.02 5.54 -14.51
N MET A 87 -13.62 4.93 -13.42
CA MET A 87 -12.29 5.17 -12.83
C MET A 87 -11.20 4.57 -13.72
N LEU A 88 -11.41 3.36 -14.26
CA LEU A 88 -10.50 2.75 -15.23
C LEU A 88 -10.38 3.59 -16.52
N GLU A 89 -11.50 4.05 -17.07
CA GLU A 89 -11.51 4.94 -18.24
C GLU A 89 -10.72 6.23 -18.00
N LYS A 90 -10.86 6.82 -16.81
CA LYS A 90 -10.07 8.00 -16.42
C LYS A 90 -8.58 7.67 -16.29
N ASN A 91 -8.25 6.55 -15.67
CA ASN A 91 -6.86 6.09 -15.57
C ASN A 91 -6.23 5.97 -16.97
N GLU A 92 -6.86 5.27 -17.89
CA GLU A 92 -6.38 5.09 -19.26
C GLU A 92 -6.18 6.43 -19.98
N TYR A 93 -7.16 7.32 -19.88
CA TYR A 93 -7.08 8.65 -20.49
C TYR A 93 -5.90 9.46 -19.96
N TYR A 94 -5.76 9.62 -18.62
CA TYR A 94 -4.71 10.44 -18.05
C TYR A 94 -3.33 9.76 -18.14
N ARG A 95 -3.29 8.43 -18.12
CA ARG A 95 -2.06 7.66 -18.41
C ARG A 95 -1.52 7.98 -19.81
N SER A 96 -2.39 8.08 -20.82
CA SER A 96 -1.98 8.46 -22.17
C SER A 96 -1.38 9.87 -22.24
N GLN A 97 -1.91 10.80 -21.43
CA GLN A 97 -1.38 12.17 -21.31
C GLN A 97 0.01 12.16 -20.62
N ALA A 98 0.13 11.46 -19.50
CA ALA A 98 1.40 11.32 -18.77
C ALA A 98 2.48 10.66 -19.66
N ALA A 99 2.13 9.62 -20.41
CA ALA A 99 3.05 8.93 -21.33
C ALA A 99 3.63 9.89 -22.39
N THR A 100 2.88 10.90 -22.82
CA THR A 100 3.38 11.94 -23.73
C THR A 100 4.49 12.76 -23.12
N ILE A 101 4.37 13.13 -21.83
CA ILE A 101 5.38 13.86 -21.08
C ILE A 101 6.62 12.98 -20.90
N ILE A 102 6.45 11.76 -20.37
CA ILE A 102 7.52 10.80 -20.12
C ILE A 102 8.35 10.55 -21.38
N LYS A 103 7.66 10.29 -22.51
CA LYS A 103 8.31 10.09 -23.80
C LYS A 103 9.10 11.32 -24.28
N SER A 104 8.55 12.52 -24.06
CA SER A 104 9.22 13.76 -24.43
C SER A 104 10.49 13.99 -23.60
N LEU A 105 10.43 13.75 -22.30
CA LEU A 105 11.57 13.83 -21.39
C LEU A 105 12.66 12.82 -21.77
N ALA A 106 12.29 11.58 -22.09
CA ALA A 106 13.20 10.54 -22.56
C ALA A 106 13.91 10.91 -23.88
N GLN A 107 13.33 11.81 -24.69
CA GLN A 107 13.94 12.36 -25.90
C GLN A 107 14.79 13.61 -25.63
N GLY A 108 14.99 13.99 -24.36
CA GLY A 108 15.78 15.15 -23.95
C GLY A 108 15.05 16.50 -24.07
N LEU A 109 13.74 16.48 -24.34
CA LEU A 109 12.91 17.72 -24.33
C LEU A 109 12.63 18.12 -22.87
N LYS A 110 12.52 19.44 -22.64
CA LYS A 110 12.13 19.99 -21.34
C LYS A 110 10.68 20.40 -21.34
N ILE A 111 9.98 20.17 -20.26
CA ILE A 111 8.59 20.62 -20.08
C ILE A 111 8.51 22.15 -20.25
N SER A 112 9.53 22.87 -19.76
CA SER A 112 9.62 24.34 -19.87
C SER A 112 9.55 24.88 -21.31
N ASP A 113 9.99 24.07 -22.28
CA ASP A 113 10.16 24.53 -23.66
C ASP A 113 8.90 24.37 -24.52
N SER A 114 7.86 23.72 -23.98
CA SER A 114 6.59 23.45 -24.69
C SER A 114 5.38 23.84 -23.86
N GLN A 115 4.56 24.76 -24.36
CA GLN A 115 3.31 25.12 -23.70
C GLN A 115 2.36 23.92 -23.58
N ASN A 116 2.29 23.09 -24.63
CA ASN A 116 1.47 21.89 -24.63
C ASN A 116 1.89 20.90 -23.52
N LEU A 117 3.20 20.68 -23.28
CA LEU A 117 3.68 19.82 -22.19
C LEU A 117 3.35 20.42 -20.82
N LYS A 118 3.43 21.74 -20.64
CA LYS A 118 3.03 22.43 -19.40
C LYS A 118 1.53 22.21 -19.11
N ASP A 119 0.67 22.44 -20.11
CA ASP A 119 -0.76 22.31 -19.96
C ASP A 119 -1.17 20.85 -19.71
N THR A 120 -0.48 19.90 -20.35
CA THR A 120 -0.67 18.46 -20.12
C THR A 120 -0.26 18.08 -18.69
N LEU A 121 0.89 18.58 -18.19
CA LEU A 121 1.35 18.33 -16.83
C LEU A 121 0.35 18.86 -15.79
N VAL A 122 -0.15 20.07 -15.96
CA VAL A 122 -1.19 20.63 -15.07
C VAL A 122 -2.44 19.75 -15.07
N THR A 123 -2.85 19.25 -16.22
CA THR A 123 -4.01 18.36 -16.37
C THR A 123 -3.79 17.03 -15.62
N VAL A 124 -2.61 16.42 -15.78
CA VAL A 124 -2.27 15.16 -15.09
C VAL A 124 -2.21 15.36 -13.58
N ASN A 125 -1.46 16.37 -13.08
CA ASN A 125 -1.37 16.66 -11.66
C ASN A 125 -2.74 16.92 -11.03
N HIS A 126 -3.60 17.67 -11.72
CA HIS A 126 -4.97 17.90 -11.26
C HIS A 126 -5.80 16.59 -11.18
N SER A 127 -5.64 15.70 -12.15
CA SER A 127 -6.35 14.40 -12.13
C SER A 127 -5.89 13.51 -10.95
N CYS A 128 -4.59 13.48 -10.65
CA CYS A 128 -4.05 12.77 -9.50
C CYS A 128 -4.53 13.39 -8.18
N GLN A 129 -4.60 14.72 -8.09
CA GLN A 129 -5.20 15.39 -6.95
C GLN A 129 -6.67 14.98 -6.74
N GLN A 130 -7.47 14.91 -7.82
CA GLN A 130 -8.88 14.51 -7.74
C GLN A 130 -9.06 13.08 -7.19
N ILE A 131 -8.17 12.13 -7.52
CA ILE A 131 -8.21 10.78 -6.97
C ILE A 131 -7.89 10.81 -5.47
N ASN A 132 -6.89 11.58 -5.05
CA ASN A 132 -6.57 11.74 -3.62
C ASN A 132 -7.76 12.34 -2.84
N GLU A 133 -8.41 13.37 -3.38
CA GLU A 133 -9.60 13.97 -2.77
C GLU A 133 -10.80 13.02 -2.68
N TRP A 134 -10.99 12.19 -3.71
CA TRP A 134 -12.02 11.16 -3.71
C TRP A 134 -11.74 10.13 -2.64
N LEU A 135 -10.53 9.58 -2.61
CA LEU A 135 -10.15 8.55 -1.62
C LEU A 135 -10.22 9.11 -0.20
N PHE A 136 -9.77 10.35 0.02
CA PHE A 136 -9.92 11.03 1.31
C PHE A 136 -11.38 11.00 1.80
N LYS A 137 -12.33 11.40 0.95
CA LYS A 137 -13.75 11.45 1.30
C LYS A 137 -14.33 10.08 1.62
N GLU A 138 -14.01 9.07 0.81
CA GLU A 138 -14.51 7.70 1.04
C GLU A 138 -13.91 7.09 2.31
N CYS A 139 -12.59 7.25 2.54
CA CYS A 139 -11.95 6.79 3.77
C CYS A 139 -12.51 7.52 5.00
N GLN A 140 -12.65 8.85 4.95
CA GLN A 140 -13.23 9.64 6.06
C GLN A 140 -14.64 9.19 6.40
N LYS A 141 -15.47 8.91 5.38
CA LYS A 141 -16.84 8.40 5.56
C LYS A 141 -16.82 7.05 6.29
N ALA A 142 -15.96 6.11 5.86
CA ALA A 142 -15.85 4.80 6.50
C ALA A 142 -15.34 4.92 7.95
N LEU A 143 -14.29 5.71 8.18
CA LEU A 143 -13.72 5.94 9.51
C LEU A 143 -14.72 6.58 10.47
N ASN A 144 -15.52 7.56 10.01
CA ASN A 144 -16.57 8.19 10.81
C ASN A 144 -17.72 7.22 11.19
N LEU A 145 -17.89 6.14 10.45
CA LEU A 145 -18.80 5.03 10.79
C LEU A 145 -18.14 3.98 11.72
N GLY A 146 -16.92 4.24 12.21
CA GLY A 146 -16.17 3.32 13.06
C GLY A 146 -15.63 2.09 12.31
N LYS A 147 -15.59 2.13 10.97
CA LYS A 147 -15.01 1.07 10.15
C LYS A 147 -13.49 1.19 10.15
N LYS A 148 -12.82 0.06 9.94
CA LYS A 148 -11.42 0.05 9.53
C LYS A 148 -11.34 0.14 8.02
N VAL A 149 -10.23 0.67 7.54
CA VAL A 149 -10.02 0.88 6.11
C VAL A 149 -8.73 0.21 5.67
N ALA A 150 -8.73 -0.31 4.46
CA ALA A 150 -7.55 -0.68 3.70
C ALA A 150 -7.71 -0.19 2.26
N VAL A 151 -6.59 -0.06 1.56
CA VAL A 151 -6.57 0.32 0.15
C VAL A 151 -5.79 -0.73 -0.64
N ILE A 152 -6.38 -1.20 -1.74
CA ILE A 152 -5.64 -1.93 -2.77
C ILE A 152 -5.47 -0.98 -3.96
N GLY A 153 -4.22 -0.61 -4.20
CA GLY A 153 -3.86 0.37 -5.20
C GLY A 153 -3.53 -0.22 -6.56
N GLY A 154 -3.41 0.66 -7.50
CA GLY A 154 -2.60 0.57 -8.68
C GLY A 154 -1.14 0.86 -8.31
N ASP A 155 -0.61 2.00 -8.78
CA ASP A 155 0.72 2.45 -8.38
C ASP A 155 0.75 3.01 -6.94
N HIS A 156 1.95 3.19 -6.38
CA HIS A 156 2.10 3.61 -4.98
C HIS A 156 1.77 5.09 -4.73
N SER A 157 1.25 5.84 -5.71
CA SER A 157 0.73 7.20 -5.47
C SER A 157 -0.64 7.22 -4.77
N VAL A 158 -1.34 6.08 -4.77
CA VAL A 158 -2.75 5.95 -4.38
C VAL A 158 -3.05 6.30 -2.92
N PRO A 159 -2.28 5.89 -1.89
CA PRO A 159 -2.72 5.97 -0.49
C PRO A 159 -2.74 7.38 0.12
N LEU A 160 -2.28 8.44 -0.58
CA LEU A 160 -2.18 9.78 -0.02
C LEU A 160 -3.51 10.31 0.55
N GLY A 161 -4.62 10.10 -0.15
CA GLY A 161 -5.94 10.50 0.34
C GLY A 161 -6.32 9.79 1.63
N TYR A 162 -5.90 8.56 1.81
CA TYR A 162 -6.13 7.81 3.05
C TYR A 162 -5.24 8.33 4.19
N PHE A 163 -3.96 8.65 3.94
CA PHE A 163 -3.10 9.30 4.95
C PHE A 163 -3.71 10.61 5.45
N GLN A 164 -4.26 11.43 4.55
CA GLN A 164 -4.96 12.67 4.91
C GLN A 164 -6.22 12.40 5.75
N ALA A 165 -6.98 11.33 5.47
CA ALA A 165 -8.15 10.95 6.25
C ALA A 165 -7.76 10.48 7.67
N LEU A 166 -6.70 9.70 7.81
CA LEU A 166 -6.18 9.27 9.12
C LEU A 166 -5.70 10.46 9.95
N ALA A 167 -5.10 11.47 9.34
CA ALA A 167 -4.66 12.69 10.03
C ALA A 167 -5.82 13.52 10.61
N THR A 168 -7.07 13.26 10.20
CA THR A 168 -8.27 13.85 10.85
C THR A 168 -8.73 13.07 12.08
N GLN A 169 -8.21 11.87 12.30
CA GLN A 169 -8.62 10.94 13.37
C GLN A 169 -7.53 10.75 14.43
N TYR A 170 -6.26 10.90 14.04
CA TYR A 170 -5.11 10.62 14.89
C TYR A 170 -4.11 11.77 14.84
N ASP A 171 -3.68 12.23 16.01
CA ASP A 171 -2.72 13.34 16.15
C ASP A 171 -1.26 12.87 16.05
N ASP A 172 -0.98 11.59 16.31
CA ASP A 172 0.36 10.98 16.28
C ASP A 172 0.28 9.54 15.80
N TRP A 173 0.96 9.25 14.68
CA TRP A 173 1.09 7.90 14.12
C TRP A 173 2.31 7.79 13.21
N GLY A 174 2.73 6.58 12.94
CA GLY A 174 3.87 6.30 12.06
C GLY A 174 3.50 5.42 10.88
N ILE A 175 4.33 5.46 9.85
CA ILE A 175 4.24 4.58 8.69
C ILE A 175 5.37 3.54 8.78
N LEU A 176 5.02 2.27 8.71
CA LEU A 176 5.91 1.18 8.35
C LEU A 176 5.79 0.97 6.85
N HIS A 177 6.82 1.34 6.11
CA HIS A 177 6.87 1.31 4.65
C HIS A 177 7.74 0.15 4.18
N ILE A 178 7.18 -0.78 3.43
CA ILE A 178 7.89 -1.91 2.80
C ILE A 178 7.98 -1.62 1.32
N ASP A 179 9.21 -1.49 0.80
CA ASP A 179 9.43 -1.00 -0.57
C ASP A 179 10.90 -1.22 -0.99
N ALA A 180 11.15 -1.33 -2.28
CA ALA A 180 12.50 -1.24 -2.85
C ALA A 180 12.99 0.21 -2.95
N HIS A 181 12.06 1.17 -3.02
CA HIS A 181 12.28 2.59 -3.26
C HIS A 181 11.96 3.44 -2.03
N ALA A 182 12.53 4.65 -1.94
CA ALA A 182 12.22 5.54 -0.82
C ALA A 182 10.96 6.38 -1.04
N ASP A 183 10.58 6.63 -2.30
CA ASP A 183 9.41 7.42 -2.71
C ASP A 183 9.38 8.84 -2.13
N LEU A 184 10.58 9.39 -1.92
CA LEU A 184 10.80 10.70 -1.30
C LEU A 184 11.10 11.81 -2.31
N ARG A 185 10.90 11.56 -3.62
CA ARG A 185 11.09 12.58 -4.65
C ARG A 185 10.02 13.67 -4.54
N ASN A 186 10.43 14.94 -4.58
CA ASN A 186 9.49 16.07 -4.53
C ASN A 186 8.46 16.03 -5.67
N ALA A 187 8.93 15.75 -6.88
CA ALA A 187 8.12 15.42 -8.05
C ALA A 187 8.97 14.57 -8.99
N TYR A 188 8.39 13.54 -9.56
CA TYR A 188 9.09 12.72 -10.52
C TYR A 188 8.57 13.00 -11.92
N GLU A 189 9.46 13.32 -12.86
CA GLU A 189 9.10 13.71 -14.23
C GLU A 189 8.12 14.90 -14.30
N GLY A 190 8.08 15.74 -13.26
CA GLY A 190 7.16 16.87 -13.08
C GLY A 190 5.82 16.48 -12.41
N PHE A 191 5.56 15.21 -12.18
CA PHE A 191 4.34 14.75 -11.52
C PHE A 191 4.46 14.88 -10.00
N GLU A 192 3.66 15.78 -9.41
CA GLU A 192 3.67 16.06 -7.96
C GLU A 192 3.11 14.89 -7.14
N PHE A 193 2.19 14.12 -7.71
CA PHE A 193 1.56 12.96 -7.10
C PHE A 193 1.97 11.69 -7.84
N SER A 194 3.27 11.48 -8.01
CA SER A 194 3.87 10.29 -8.59
C SER A 194 3.97 9.16 -7.57
N HIS A 195 4.03 7.90 -8.05
CA HIS A 195 4.42 6.75 -7.24
C HIS A 195 5.74 7.01 -6.47
N ALA A 196 6.76 7.58 -7.11
CA ALA A 196 8.05 7.94 -6.50
C ALA A 196 7.99 9.14 -5.52
N SER A 197 6.80 9.69 -5.25
CA SER A 197 6.61 10.90 -4.42
C SER A 197 5.63 10.70 -3.26
N ILE A 198 5.12 9.50 -3.06
CA ILE A 198 4.07 9.24 -2.05
C ILE A 198 4.59 9.57 -0.65
N MET A 199 5.77 9.11 -0.27
CA MET A 199 6.33 9.34 1.06
C MET A 199 6.81 10.78 1.23
N PHE A 200 7.27 11.46 0.17
CA PHE A 200 7.52 12.90 0.21
C PHE A 200 6.25 13.68 0.57
N ASN A 201 5.13 13.35 -0.06
CA ASN A 201 3.84 13.99 0.22
C ASN A 201 3.28 13.60 1.60
N ALA A 202 3.46 12.36 2.04
CA ALA A 202 3.11 11.89 3.36
C ALA A 202 3.84 12.68 4.45
N MET A 203 5.14 12.95 4.27
CA MET A 203 5.94 13.71 5.23
C MET A 203 5.56 15.20 5.35
N LYS A 204 4.69 15.72 4.49
CA LYS A 204 4.06 17.05 4.65
C LYS A 204 2.92 17.03 5.68
N ILE A 205 2.42 15.85 6.07
CA ILE A 205 1.37 15.65 7.08
C ILE A 205 2.03 15.65 8.46
N PRO A 206 1.77 16.64 9.33
CA PRO A 206 2.48 16.77 10.61
C PRO A 206 2.14 15.66 11.61
N GLN A 207 0.98 15.02 11.50
CA GLN A 207 0.55 13.91 12.35
C GLN A 207 1.34 12.62 12.10
N ILE A 208 2.03 12.50 10.96
CA ILE A 208 2.94 11.40 10.69
C ILE A 208 4.29 11.70 11.37
N SER A 209 4.46 11.20 12.57
CA SER A 209 5.65 11.47 13.39
C SER A 209 6.87 10.65 12.99
N LYS A 210 6.66 9.49 12.39
CA LYS A 210 7.71 8.56 11.96
C LYS A 210 7.37 7.90 10.62
N LEU A 211 8.39 7.81 9.78
CA LEU A 211 8.42 6.96 8.59
C LEU A 211 9.57 5.97 8.76
N VAL A 212 9.26 4.69 8.85
CA VAL A 212 10.27 3.62 8.95
C VAL A 212 10.18 2.78 7.68
N GLN A 213 11.21 2.87 6.85
CA GLN A 213 11.28 2.24 5.53
C GLN A 213 12.15 0.99 5.59
N VAL A 214 11.70 -0.11 4.98
CA VAL A 214 12.38 -1.41 5.03
C VAL A 214 12.42 -2.04 3.65
N GLY A 215 13.61 -2.40 3.18
CA GLY A 215 13.82 -3.07 1.89
C GLY A 215 14.46 -2.19 0.82
N LEU A 216 14.76 -0.93 1.15
CA LEU A 216 15.27 0.06 0.19
C LEU A 216 16.56 -0.42 -0.49
N ARG A 217 16.62 -0.33 -1.82
CA ARG A 217 17.78 -0.77 -2.59
C ARG A 217 17.97 -0.06 -3.94
N ASP A 218 17.00 0.77 -4.33
CA ASP A 218 17.12 1.72 -5.44
C ASP A 218 16.68 3.11 -4.95
N ILE A 219 17.62 4.04 -4.83
CA ILE A 219 17.42 5.34 -4.19
C ILE A 219 18.39 6.38 -4.77
N CYS A 220 17.96 7.62 -4.91
CA CYS A 220 18.82 8.71 -5.38
C CYS A 220 19.41 9.56 -4.25
N ASP A 221 20.43 10.36 -4.59
CA ASP A 221 21.16 11.19 -3.62
C ASP A 221 20.25 12.20 -2.89
N ASP A 222 19.27 12.81 -3.59
CA ASP A 222 18.34 13.78 -2.98
C ASP A 222 17.46 13.13 -1.90
N GLU A 223 17.06 11.88 -2.11
CA GLU A 223 16.28 11.11 -1.14
C GLU A 223 17.13 10.72 0.08
N ILE A 224 18.37 10.32 -0.14
CA ILE A 224 19.37 10.09 0.94
C ILE A 224 19.55 11.37 1.78
N GLU A 225 19.68 12.52 1.10
CA GLU A 225 19.82 13.80 1.79
C GLU A 225 18.59 14.13 2.64
N MET A 226 17.37 13.91 2.11
CA MET A 226 16.13 14.11 2.84
C MET A 226 16.04 13.21 4.07
N ILE A 227 16.42 11.93 3.96
CA ILE A 227 16.49 11.01 5.09
C ILE A 227 17.44 11.54 6.17
N ASN A 228 18.66 11.92 5.78
CA ASN A 228 19.69 12.40 6.70
C ASN A 228 19.30 13.70 7.41
N GLN A 229 18.59 14.59 6.72
CA GLN A 229 18.14 15.89 7.25
C GLN A 229 16.84 15.79 8.06
N SER A 230 16.18 14.63 8.10
CA SER A 230 14.86 14.45 8.73
C SER A 230 14.86 14.49 10.25
N ASN A 231 16.02 14.65 10.92
CA ASN A 231 16.15 14.54 12.38
C ASN A 231 15.55 13.24 12.94
N GLN A 232 15.81 12.13 12.29
CA GLN A 232 15.28 10.80 12.61
C GLN A 232 13.75 10.67 12.50
N ARG A 233 13.09 11.59 11.81
CA ARG A 233 11.68 11.41 11.47
C ARG A 233 11.50 10.35 10.39
N ILE A 234 12.51 10.19 9.51
CA ILE A 234 12.60 9.13 8.51
C ILE A 234 13.77 8.22 8.91
N ILE A 235 13.52 6.92 8.97
CA ILE A 235 14.51 5.89 9.29
C ILE A 235 14.47 4.85 8.18
N ALA A 236 15.61 4.59 7.57
CA ALA A 236 15.74 3.70 6.43
C ALA A 236 16.56 2.45 6.76
N TYR A 237 15.99 1.30 6.46
CA TYR A 237 16.64 -0.01 6.52
C TYR A 237 16.88 -0.52 5.09
N TYR A 238 18.10 -0.33 4.63
CA TYR A 238 18.54 -0.71 3.28
C TYR A 238 18.70 -2.23 3.18
N ASP A 239 18.14 -2.85 2.12
CA ASP A 239 18.20 -4.29 1.92
C ASP A 239 19.64 -4.86 1.91
N PRO A 240 20.64 -4.24 1.26
CA PRO A 240 22.01 -4.72 1.35
C PRO A 240 22.55 -4.73 2.78
N VAL A 241 22.18 -3.76 3.62
CA VAL A 241 22.62 -3.69 5.03
C VAL A 241 21.90 -4.74 5.86
N ILE A 242 20.59 -4.93 5.65
CA ILE A 242 19.80 -6.02 6.27
C ILE A 242 20.46 -7.36 5.96
N LYS A 243 20.73 -7.65 4.68
CA LYS A 243 21.36 -8.93 4.27
C LYS A 243 22.74 -9.13 4.88
N GLN A 244 23.58 -8.07 4.91
CA GLN A 244 24.89 -8.13 5.54
C GLN A 244 24.81 -8.47 7.04
N GLN A 245 23.86 -7.87 7.77
CA GLN A 245 23.65 -8.18 9.18
C GLN A 245 23.20 -9.63 9.38
N LEU A 246 22.26 -10.11 8.56
CA LEU A 246 21.79 -11.50 8.61
C LEU A 246 22.93 -12.50 8.31
N TYR A 247 23.75 -12.24 7.27
CA TYR A 247 24.91 -13.08 6.93
C TYR A 247 25.99 -13.06 8.00
N SER A 248 26.04 -11.99 8.82
CA SER A 248 26.92 -11.88 9.98
C SER A 248 26.35 -12.54 11.25
N GLY A 249 25.19 -13.19 11.14
CA GLY A 249 24.58 -13.96 12.24
C GLY A 249 23.56 -13.20 13.10
N LYS A 250 23.18 -11.96 12.73
CA LYS A 250 22.08 -11.27 13.43
C LYS A 250 20.76 -12.02 13.16
N ASN A 251 19.98 -12.24 14.19
CA ASN A 251 18.67 -12.88 14.07
C ASN A 251 17.66 -11.90 13.44
N TRP A 252 16.85 -12.37 12.48
CA TRP A 252 15.81 -11.56 11.84
C TRP A 252 14.79 -11.01 12.83
N LEU A 253 14.37 -11.81 13.82
CA LEU A 253 13.42 -11.37 14.83
C LEU A 253 13.97 -10.19 15.67
N ASP A 254 15.25 -10.21 16.00
CA ASP A 254 15.90 -9.11 16.75
C ASP A 254 15.95 -7.84 15.88
N LEU A 255 16.17 -7.99 14.57
CA LEU A 255 16.14 -6.88 13.63
C LEU A 255 14.70 -6.33 13.48
N CYS A 256 13.68 -7.19 13.42
CA CYS A 256 12.29 -6.75 13.42
C CYS A 256 11.96 -5.91 14.66
N ARG A 257 12.39 -6.33 15.84
CA ARG A 257 12.19 -5.58 17.09
C ARG A 257 12.88 -4.22 17.08
N GLU A 258 14.10 -4.17 16.54
CA GLU A 258 14.83 -2.91 16.34
C GLU A 258 14.05 -1.98 15.40
N ILE A 259 13.63 -2.45 14.23
CA ILE A 259 12.83 -1.70 13.26
C ILE A 259 11.57 -1.15 13.92
N ILE A 260 10.81 -1.99 14.57
CA ILE A 260 9.54 -1.63 15.21
C ILE A 260 9.73 -0.67 16.39
N SER A 261 10.86 -0.71 17.08
CA SER A 261 11.12 0.19 18.22
C SER A 261 11.08 1.69 17.86
N HIS A 262 11.28 2.03 16.59
CA HIS A 262 11.22 3.40 16.08
C HIS A 262 9.80 3.91 15.83
N LEU A 263 8.81 3.02 15.74
CA LEU A 263 7.42 3.38 15.44
C LEU A 263 6.67 3.83 16.72
N PRO A 264 5.72 4.76 16.61
CA PRO A 264 4.82 5.12 17.71
C PRO A 264 3.81 4.00 18.00
N GLU A 265 2.87 4.25 18.92
CA GLU A 265 1.84 3.28 19.30
C GLU A 265 0.87 2.95 18.15
N LYS A 266 0.57 3.93 17.29
CA LYS A 266 -0.31 3.77 16.12
C LYS A 266 0.50 3.67 14.86
N VAL A 267 0.29 2.61 14.10
CA VAL A 267 1.08 2.28 12.92
C VAL A 267 0.18 2.06 11.72
N TYR A 268 0.48 2.75 10.64
CA TYR A 268 -0.01 2.44 9.31
C TYR A 268 1.01 1.57 8.58
N ILE A 269 0.58 0.55 7.85
CA ILE A 269 1.46 -0.27 7.02
C ILE A 269 1.23 0.10 5.55
N SER A 270 2.23 0.70 4.92
CA SER A 270 2.23 0.97 3.48
C SER A 270 3.09 -0.06 2.79
N PHE A 271 2.50 -0.80 1.87
CA PHE A 271 3.12 -1.97 1.30
C PHE A 271 3.20 -1.87 -0.23
N ASP A 272 4.40 -1.64 -0.73
CA ASP A 272 4.75 -1.88 -2.12
C ASP A 272 5.21 -3.34 -2.28
N VAL A 273 4.63 -4.05 -3.24
CA VAL A 273 5.02 -5.46 -3.47
C VAL A 273 6.42 -5.61 -4.04
N ASP A 274 7.01 -4.53 -4.58
CA ASP A 274 8.39 -4.56 -5.06
C ASP A 274 9.43 -4.54 -3.93
N GLY A 275 9.02 -4.22 -2.68
CA GLY A 275 9.83 -4.46 -1.48
C GLY A 275 10.19 -5.93 -1.27
N LEU A 276 9.41 -6.84 -1.85
CA LEU A 276 9.70 -8.28 -1.86
C LEU A 276 10.78 -8.65 -2.90
N ASP A 277 11.28 -9.88 -2.78
CA ASP A 277 12.09 -10.50 -3.85
C ASP A 277 11.23 -10.59 -5.12
N PRO A 278 11.73 -10.14 -6.30
CA PRO A 278 10.98 -10.12 -7.57
C PRO A 278 10.37 -11.45 -8.00
N LYS A 279 10.85 -12.59 -7.49
CA LYS A 279 10.21 -13.89 -7.74
C LYS A 279 8.78 -13.99 -7.24
N LEU A 280 8.41 -13.14 -6.26
CA LEU A 280 7.07 -13.10 -5.66
C LEU A 280 6.12 -12.22 -6.47
N CYS A 281 6.60 -11.08 -6.98
CA CYS A 281 5.80 -10.19 -7.83
C CYS A 281 6.64 -9.70 -9.03
N PRO A 282 6.92 -10.56 -10.01
CA PRO A 282 7.82 -10.23 -11.12
C PRO A 282 7.26 -9.20 -12.11
N HIS A 283 5.96 -8.93 -12.08
CA HIS A 283 5.30 -8.01 -13.01
C HIS A 283 4.89 -6.68 -12.34
N THR A 284 5.46 -6.36 -11.18
CA THR A 284 5.33 -5.04 -10.55
C THR A 284 5.88 -3.92 -11.45
N GLY A 285 5.56 -2.67 -11.13
CA GLY A 285 5.95 -1.51 -11.95
C GLY A 285 7.46 -1.36 -12.11
N THR A 286 8.21 -1.46 -11.03
CA THR A 286 9.67 -1.22 -11.00
C THR A 286 10.41 -2.28 -10.18
N PRO A 287 10.44 -3.55 -10.63
CA PRO A 287 11.09 -4.62 -9.88
C PRO A 287 12.62 -4.40 -9.77
N VAL A 288 13.15 -4.55 -8.56
CA VAL A 288 14.58 -4.44 -8.27
C VAL A 288 15.10 -5.76 -7.68
N PRO A 289 16.23 -6.34 -8.15
CA PRO A 289 16.80 -7.55 -7.57
C PRO A 289 17.14 -7.40 -6.07
N GLY A 290 16.95 -8.44 -5.28
CA GLY A 290 17.05 -8.44 -3.82
C GLY A 290 15.68 -8.42 -3.17
N GLY A 291 15.54 -7.86 -1.98
CA GLY A 291 14.27 -7.72 -1.29
C GLY A 291 13.98 -8.80 -0.25
N LEU A 292 12.80 -8.71 0.34
CA LEU A 292 12.37 -9.53 1.46
C LEU A 292 11.63 -10.80 0.99
N GLU A 293 11.76 -11.86 1.75
CA GLU A 293 10.90 -13.04 1.65
C GLU A 293 9.55 -12.76 2.34
N LEU A 294 8.49 -13.40 1.86
CA LEU A 294 7.14 -13.21 2.40
C LEU A 294 7.06 -13.46 3.91
N GLU A 295 7.68 -14.53 4.40
CA GLU A 295 7.69 -14.84 5.84
C GLU A 295 8.56 -13.87 6.66
N GLN A 296 9.55 -13.21 6.06
CA GLN A 296 10.27 -12.12 6.73
C GLN A 296 9.33 -10.94 6.99
N VAL A 297 8.51 -10.60 6.01
CA VAL A 297 7.50 -9.53 6.14
C VAL A 297 6.43 -9.91 7.16
N TYR A 298 5.92 -11.12 7.14
CA TYR A 298 4.94 -11.59 8.12
C TYR A 298 5.50 -11.61 9.55
N CYS A 299 6.77 -11.94 9.72
CA CYS A 299 7.46 -11.83 11.00
C CYS A 299 7.50 -10.37 11.48
N LEU A 300 7.80 -9.42 10.59
CA LEU A 300 7.80 -7.99 10.91
C LEU A 300 6.41 -7.50 11.34
N PHE A 301 5.35 -7.85 10.63
CA PHE A 301 3.98 -7.50 11.01
C PHE A 301 3.55 -8.12 12.33
N ARG A 302 3.93 -9.37 12.58
CA ARG A 302 3.67 -10.06 13.85
C ARG A 302 4.32 -9.33 15.04
N GLU A 303 5.53 -8.79 14.84
CA GLU A 303 6.21 -8.01 15.87
C GLU A 303 5.57 -6.63 16.10
N VAL A 304 4.96 -5.99 15.10
CA VAL A 304 4.13 -4.78 15.33
C VAL A 304 3.06 -5.09 16.37
N VAL A 305 2.32 -6.19 16.18
CA VAL A 305 1.24 -6.62 17.11
C VAL A 305 1.77 -7.10 18.45
N ASN A 306 2.89 -7.85 18.47
CA ASN A 306 3.47 -8.40 19.70
C ASN A 306 4.04 -7.33 20.62
N THR A 307 4.49 -6.20 20.07
CA THR A 307 4.97 -5.05 20.84
C THR A 307 3.86 -4.14 21.35
N GLY A 308 2.59 -4.50 21.15
CA GLY A 308 1.42 -3.77 21.64
C GLY A 308 1.01 -2.58 20.80
N ARG A 309 1.55 -2.42 19.59
CA ARG A 309 1.16 -1.36 18.67
C ARG A 309 -0.16 -1.66 17.99
N GLU A 310 -0.95 -0.62 17.75
CA GLU A 310 -2.21 -0.69 17.01
C GLU A 310 -1.95 -0.43 15.51
N ILE A 311 -2.33 -1.38 14.65
CA ILE A 311 -2.39 -1.13 13.21
C ILE A 311 -3.68 -0.38 12.92
N ILE A 312 -3.57 0.87 12.43
CA ILE A 312 -4.71 1.76 12.18
C ILE A 312 -5.22 1.70 10.74
N GLY A 313 -4.49 1.06 9.85
CA GLY A 313 -4.82 0.87 8.45
C GLY A 313 -3.64 0.36 7.65
N PHE A 314 -3.89 0.02 6.39
CA PHE A 314 -2.83 -0.40 5.47
C PHE A 314 -3.22 -0.16 4.02
N ASP A 315 -2.22 -0.16 3.15
CA ASP A 315 -2.38 -0.31 1.72
C ASP A 315 -1.50 -1.45 1.17
N VAL A 316 -1.87 -1.93 -0.03
CA VAL A 316 -1.06 -2.83 -0.85
C VAL A 316 -1.09 -2.30 -2.28
N CYS A 317 0.05 -1.88 -2.80
CA CYS A 317 0.22 -1.25 -4.10
C CYS A 317 1.19 -2.01 -4.99
N GLU A 318 1.26 -1.61 -6.28
CA GLU A 318 2.19 -2.08 -7.31
C GLU A 318 2.04 -3.57 -7.69
N VAL A 319 0.91 -4.19 -7.36
CA VAL A 319 0.62 -5.57 -7.80
C VAL A 319 0.43 -5.58 -9.33
N GLY A 320 1.25 -6.37 -10.02
CA GLY A 320 1.24 -6.48 -11.47
C GLY A 320 0.02 -7.22 -12.03
N ASN A 321 -0.15 -7.15 -13.36
CA ASN A 321 -1.29 -7.76 -14.06
C ASN A 321 -1.10 -9.26 -14.36
N ALA A 322 -0.48 -10.02 -13.46
CA ALA A 322 -0.34 -11.46 -13.60
C ALA A 322 -1.10 -12.20 -12.48
N GLU A 323 -1.53 -13.43 -12.79
CA GLU A 323 -2.25 -14.26 -11.83
C GLU A 323 -1.43 -14.53 -10.56
N TRP A 324 -0.13 -14.80 -10.73
CA TRP A 324 0.79 -15.06 -9.62
C TRP A 324 0.96 -13.83 -8.72
N ASP A 325 1.14 -12.63 -9.30
CA ASP A 325 1.25 -11.38 -8.56
C ASP A 325 -0.05 -11.11 -7.78
N GLY A 326 -1.20 -11.35 -8.41
CA GLY A 326 -2.51 -11.28 -7.74
C GLY A 326 -2.64 -12.25 -6.58
N ASN A 327 -2.11 -13.49 -6.71
CA ASN A 327 -2.11 -14.50 -5.65
C ASN A 327 -1.28 -14.05 -4.45
N VAL A 328 -0.09 -13.52 -4.68
CA VAL A 328 0.78 -12.98 -3.60
C VAL A 328 0.12 -11.77 -2.96
N GLY A 329 -0.37 -10.82 -3.76
CA GLY A 329 -1.05 -9.61 -3.26
C GLY A 329 -2.28 -9.95 -2.39
N ALA A 330 -3.12 -10.90 -2.82
CA ALA A 330 -4.30 -11.32 -2.07
C ALA A 330 -3.95 -11.93 -0.70
N ARG A 331 -2.88 -12.72 -0.61
CA ARG A 331 -2.38 -13.29 0.65
C ARG A 331 -1.84 -12.21 1.58
N ILE A 332 -1.14 -11.21 1.05
CA ILE A 332 -0.66 -10.06 1.83
C ILE A 332 -1.84 -9.26 2.38
N VAL A 333 -2.83 -8.94 1.54
CA VAL A 333 -4.05 -8.22 1.97
C VAL A 333 -4.76 -8.97 3.08
N TYR A 334 -4.96 -10.29 2.94
CA TYR A 334 -5.62 -11.09 3.97
C TYR A 334 -4.81 -11.16 5.26
N LYS A 335 -3.49 -11.32 5.16
CA LYS A 335 -2.59 -11.34 6.32
C LYS A 335 -2.60 -10.01 7.07
N LEU A 336 -2.54 -8.89 6.36
CA LEU A 336 -2.64 -7.55 6.95
C LEU A 336 -4.01 -7.30 7.60
N ALA A 337 -5.10 -7.75 6.96
CA ALA A 337 -6.44 -7.68 7.54
C ALA A 337 -6.52 -8.44 8.89
N ASN A 338 -5.90 -9.62 8.97
CA ASN A 338 -5.85 -10.41 10.21
C ASN A 338 -5.02 -9.74 11.29
N PHE A 339 -3.85 -9.18 10.97
CA PHE A 339 -3.02 -8.45 11.92
C PHE A 339 -3.65 -7.14 12.38
N LEU A 340 -4.38 -6.45 11.50
CA LEU A 340 -5.13 -5.25 11.85
C LEU A 340 -6.17 -5.56 12.93
N ASP A 341 -7.01 -6.60 12.76
CA ASP A 341 -8.01 -7.01 13.75
C ASP A 341 -7.34 -7.47 15.06
N LEU A 342 -6.31 -8.30 14.95
CA LEU A 342 -5.58 -8.84 16.11
C LEU A 342 -4.93 -7.75 16.96
N SER A 343 -4.35 -6.72 16.32
CA SER A 343 -3.72 -5.59 17.04
C SER A 343 -4.72 -4.85 17.92
N GLN A 344 -5.95 -4.70 17.46
CA GLN A 344 -7.00 -3.99 18.20
C GLN A 344 -7.63 -4.80 19.32
N ILE A 345 -7.65 -6.14 19.19
CA ILE A 345 -8.08 -7.03 20.27
C ILE A 345 -7.06 -6.95 21.42
N LYS A 346 -5.75 -6.92 21.11
CA LYS A 346 -4.69 -6.84 22.13
C LYS A 346 -4.63 -5.51 22.86
N VAL A 347 -4.92 -4.39 22.19
CA VAL A 347 -4.95 -3.06 22.83
C VAL A 347 -6.13 -2.91 23.80
N LYS A 348 -7.23 -3.65 23.60
CA LYS A 348 -8.43 -3.59 24.45
C LYS A 348 -8.38 -4.49 25.69
N ASN A 349 -7.44 -5.43 25.74
CA ASN A 349 -7.18 -6.36 26.85
C ASN A 349 -5.94 -5.93 27.67
#